data_374708c92ae63df86e950aba55bdf6be
#
_entry.id   374708c92ae63df86e950aba55bdf6be
#
_cell.length_a   1.000
_cell.length_b   1.000
_cell.length_c   1.000
_cell.angle_alpha   90.00
_cell.angle_beta   90.00
_cell.angle_gamma   90.00
#
_symmetry.space_group_name_H-M   'P 1'
#
loop_
_entity.id
_entity.type
_entity.pdbx_description
1 polymer ?
#
loop_
_entity_poly.entity_id
_entity_poly.type
_entity_poly.pdbx_seq_one_letter_code
_entity_poly.pdbx_strand_id
1 'polypeptide(L)'
;MLRNNRVKAPDSLKPSGGEEERLLAELDANRLPQHIAVIMDGNGRWAQRRHLPRIAGHRAGVLSARTVIETCARLKIPALTLYAFSMENWRRPKAEIDFLMRLLREYLRKELPVIHRNNIRLLVIGRPDQLPAAVRADVVRAMEQTAENSGMKLAVALNYGGRAELVDAFNRILDRVRNNGLANARVDEETISQYLYTAGLPDPDLLIRTSGEMRVSNFLLWQIAYAEIYVTETLWPDFTRAQLYEALLDFQKRERRYGGLAETRQRVTV
;
A
#
# COMPACT_ATOMS: atom_id res chain seq x y z
N MET A 1 13.53 -33.56 -5.90
CA MET A 1 12.08 -33.52 -5.47
C MET A 1 11.77 -32.10 -5.00
N LEU A 2 11.24 -31.27 -5.86
CA LEU A 2 10.78 -29.93 -5.51
C LEU A 2 9.45 -30.08 -4.76
N ARG A 3 9.44 -29.81 -3.45
CA ARG A 3 8.21 -29.75 -2.66
C ARG A 3 7.36 -28.61 -3.17
N ASN A 4 6.20 -28.95 -3.75
CA ASN A 4 5.17 -27.99 -4.16
C ASN A 4 4.64 -27.26 -2.91
N ASN A 5 5.22 -26.10 -2.57
CA ASN A 5 4.76 -25.24 -1.47
C ASN A 5 3.63 -24.32 -1.98
N ARG A 6 2.50 -24.92 -2.38
CA ARG A 6 1.29 -24.18 -2.68
C ARG A 6 0.73 -23.58 -1.40
N VAL A 7 0.21 -22.36 -1.50
CA VAL A 7 -0.47 -21.68 -0.38
C VAL A 7 -1.64 -22.55 0.06
N LYS A 8 -1.54 -23.22 1.22
CA LYS A 8 -2.72 -23.82 1.85
C LYS A 8 -3.57 -22.68 2.39
N ALA A 9 -4.79 -22.55 1.86
CA ALA A 9 -5.77 -21.61 2.38
C ALA A 9 -5.97 -21.87 3.89
N PRO A 10 -5.76 -20.87 4.78
CA PRO A 10 -6.23 -20.99 6.16
C PRO A 10 -7.75 -21.18 6.15
N ASP A 11 -8.30 -21.98 7.06
CA ASP A 11 -9.74 -22.30 7.16
C ASP A 11 -10.68 -21.08 7.18
N SER A 12 -10.15 -19.89 7.46
CA SER A 12 -10.89 -18.62 7.44
C SER A 12 -11.01 -17.95 6.06
N LEU A 13 -10.33 -18.46 5.04
CA LEU A 13 -10.46 -18.08 3.63
C LEU A 13 -11.36 -19.10 2.90
N LYS A 14 -12.64 -19.22 3.29
CA LYS A 14 -13.58 -19.84 2.36
C LYS A 14 -13.76 -18.88 1.20
N PRO A 15 -13.26 -19.21 0.00
CA PRO A 15 -13.39 -18.36 -1.17
C PRO A 15 -14.88 -18.26 -1.53
N SER A 16 -15.26 -17.11 -2.06
CA SER A 16 -16.64 -16.85 -2.47
C SER A 16 -16.97 -17.42 -3.87
N GLY A 17 -16.15 -18.33 -4.41
CA GLY A 17 -16.37 -18.97 -5.71
C GLY A 17 -15.16 -19.75 -6.21
N GLY A 18 -15.36 -20.68 -7.11
CA GLY A 18 -14.30 -21.54 -7.65
C GLY A 18 -13.14 -20.81 -8.36
N GLU A 19 -13.34 -19.56 -8.81
CA GLU A 19 -12.27 -18.74 -9.41
C GLU A 19 -11.25 -18.25 -8.36
N GLU A 20 -11.69 -17.72 -7.21
CA GLU A 20 -10.79 -17.32 -6.12
C GLU A 20 -9.97 -18.51 -5.60
N GLU A 21 -10.60 -19.70 -5.49
CA GLU A 21 -9.91 -20.93 -5.07
C GLU A 21 -8.82 -21.33 -6.06
N ARG A 22 -9.14 -21.30 -7.35
CA ARG A 22 -8.19 -21.61 -8.41
C ARG A 22 -7.00 -20.66 -8.38
N LEU A 23 -7.24 -19.34 -8.38
CA LEU A 23 -6.18 -18.34 -8.39
C LEU A 23 -5.29 -18.44 -7.13
N LEU A 24 -5.90 -18.67 -5.96
CA LEU A 24 -5.16 -18.86 -4.72
C LEU A 24 -4.28 -20.13 -4.77
N ALA A 25 -4.77 -21.23 -5.36
CA ALA A 25 -4.01 -22.47 -5.49
C ALA A 25 -2.85 -22.38 -6.49
N GLU A 26 -2.89 -21.44 -7.42
CA GLU A 26 -1.81 -21.15 -8.37
C GLU A 26 -0.68 -20.33 -7.75
N LEU A 27 -0.92 -19.59 -6.64
CA LEU A 27 0.09 -18.76 -5.98
C LEU A 27 1.19 -19.60 -5.31
N ASP A 28 2.44 -19.20 -5.57
CA ASP A 28 3.61 -19.71 -4.84
C ASP A 28 3.89 -18.83 -3.60
N ALA A 29 3.74 -19.41 -2.41
CA ALA A 29 3.95 -18.71 -1.15
C ALA A 29 5.37 -18.13 -0.97
N ASN A 30 6.37 -18.72 -1.65
CA ASN A 30 7.77 -18.27 -1.53
C ASN A 30 8.11 -17.12 -2.50
N ARG A 31 7.19 -16.77 -3.40
CA ARG A 31 7.37 -15.73 -4.41
C ARG A 31 6.41 -14.57 -4.22
N LEU A 32 5.86 -14.41 -3.02
CA LEU A 32 5.03 -13.26 -2.69
C LEU A 32 5.88 -12.00 -2.47
N PRO A 33 5.37 -10.80 -2.83
CA PRO A 33 6.06 -9.55 -2.56
C PRO A 33 6.17 -9.30 -1.06
N GLN A 34 7.27 -8.68 -0.63
CA GLN A 34 7.46 -8.25 0.77
C GLN A 34 6.65 -6.98 1.07
N HIS A 35 6.42 -6.15 0.05
CA HIS A 35 5.67 -4.92 0.20
C HIS A 35 4.83 -4.63 -1.05
N ILE A 36 3.54 -4.43 -0.86
CA ILE A 36 2.60 -4.01 -1.89
C ILE A 36 2.20 -2.56 -1.65
N ALA A 37 2.32 -1.71 -2.67
CA ALA A 37 1.78 -0.35 -2.65
C ALA A 37 0.57 -0.26 -3.58
N VAL A 38 -0.50 0.44 -3.16
CA VAL A 38 -1.75 0.52 -3.94
C VAL A 38 -2.20 1.96 -4.13
N ILE A 39 -2.37 2.36 -5.40
CA ILE A 39 -3.06 3.60 -5.78
C ILE A 39 -4.52 3.26 -6.05
N MET A 40 -5.40 3.62 -5.11
CA MET A 40 -6.83 3.31 -5.08
C MET A 40 -7.63 4.28 -5.95
N ASP A 41 -7.47 4.18 -7.27
CA ASP A 41 -8.11 5.09 -8.23
C ASP A 41 -9.42 4.52 -8.79
N GLY A 42 -10.32 5.43 -9.22
CA GLY A 42 -11.56 5.08 -9.90
C GLY A 42 -12.84 5.26 -9.09
N ASN A 43 -12.78 5.62 -7.80
CA ASN A 43 -13.98 5.80 -6.96
C ASN A 43 -15.02 6.76 -7.59
N GLY A 44 -14.55 7.89 -8.11
CA GLY A 44 -15.44 8.88 -8.75
C GLY A 44 -16.05 8.37 -10.06
N ARG A 45 -15.25 7.70 -10.90
CA ARG A 45 -15.70 7.10 -12.17
C ARG A 45 -16.70 5.95 -11.92
N TRP A 46 -16.48 5.17 -10.90
CA TRP A 46 -17.40 4.11 -10.46
C TRP A 46 -18.79 4.65 -10.11
N ALA A 47 -18.84 5.73 -9.32
CA ALA A 47 -20.08 6.40 -8.97
C ALA A 47 -20.78 7.01 -10.20
N GLN A 48 -20.01 7.70 -11.06
CA GLN A 48 -20.52 8.31 -12.29
C GLN A 48 -21.15 7.27 -13.25
N ARG A 49 -20.50 6.12 -13.46
CA ARG A 49 -21.03 5.02 -14.28
C ARG A 49 -22.37 4.47 -13.75
N ARG A 50 -22.66 4.67 -12.45
CA ARG A 50 -23.88 4.22 -11.76
C ARG A 50 -24.88 5.36 -11.48
N HIS A 51 -24.63 6.54 -12.05
CA HIS A 51 -25.44 7.75 -11.80
C HIS A 51 -25.54 8.11 -10.31
N LEU A 52 -24.50 7.81 -9.52
CA LEU A 52 -24.42 8.07 -8.09
C LEU A 52 -23.51 9.28 -7.80
N PRO A 53 -23.72 9.97 -6.69
CA PRO A 53 -22.78 11.01 -6.23
C PRO A 53 -21.39 10.42 -5.99
N ARG A 54 -20.32 11.18 -6.26
CA ARG A 54 -18.91 10.75 -6.09
C ARG A 54 -18.63 10.11 -4.70
N ILE A 55 -19.28 10.62 -3.66
CA ILE A 55 -19.16 10.11 -2.29
C ILE A 55 -19.60 8.64 -2.14
N ALA A 56 -20.53 8.17 -2.96
CA ALA A 56 -20.94 6.77 -2.96
C ALA A 56 -19.81 5.84 -3.40
N GLY A 57 -19.01 6.27 -4.40
CA GLY A 57 -17.84 5.54 -4.84
C GLY A 57 -16.76 5.44 -3.76
N HIS A 58 -16.49 6.54 -3.04
CA HIS A 58 -15.54 6.50 -1.91
C HIS A 58 -16.00 5.56 -0.80
N ARG A 59 -17.31 5.56 -0.47
CA ARG A 59 -17.86 4.63 0.52
C ARG A 59 -17.76 3.17 0.08
N ALA A 60 -18.05 2.89 -1.20
CA ALA A 60 -17.90 1.53 -1.77
C ALA A 60 -16.42 1.09 -1.76
N GLY A 61 -15.48 1.98 -2.08
CA GLY A 61 -14.04 1.69 -2.09
C GLY A 61 -13.45 1.33 -0.72
N VAL A 62 -14.14 1.64 0.39
CA VAL A 62 -13.75 1.20 1.74
C VAL A 62 -13.81 -0.33 1.86
N LEU A 63 -14.81 -0.97 1.22
CA LEU A 63 -14.93 -2.43 1.25
C LEU A 63 -13.78 -3.11 0.51
N SER A 64 -13.37 -2.56 -0.64
CA SER A 64 -12.21 -3.06 -1.39
C SER A 64 -10.91 -2.90 -0.59
N ALA A 65 -10.73 -1.75 0.09
CA ALA A 65 -9.59 -1.55 0.99
C ALA A 65 -9.53 -2.61 2.09
N ARG A 66 -10.67 -2.88 2.75
CA ARG A 66 -10.78 -3.93 3.76
C ARG A 66 -10.42 -5.30 3.19
N THR A 67 -10.97 -5.66 2.03
CA THR A 67 -10.70 -6.93 1.36
C THR A 67 -9.21 -7.11 1.06
N VAL A 68 -8.55 -6.07 0.54
CA VAL A 68 -7.11 -6.08 0.25
C VAL A 68 -6.28 -6.21 1.53
N ILE A 69 -6.58 -5.43 2.57
CA ILE A 69 -5.89 -5.49 3.87
C ILE A 69 -5.99 -6.90 4.48
N GLU A 70 -7.20 -7.43 4.57
CA GLU A 70 -7.43 -8.77 5.13
C GLU A 70 -6.73 -9.85 4.31
N THR A 71 -6.74 -9.75 2.98
CA THR A 71 -6.10 -10.73 2.10
C THR A 71 -4.58 -10.68 2.23
N CYS A 72 -3.98 -9.49 2.21
CA CYS A 72 -2.53 -9.33 2.40
C CYS A 72 -2.07 -9.86 3.77
N ALA A 73 -2.83 -9.56 4.84
CA ALA A 73 -2.51 -10.06 6.17
C ALA A 73 -2.56 -11.59 6.25
N ARG A 74 -3.56 -12.23 5.62
CA ARG A 74 -3.71 -13.69 5.56
C ARG A 74 -2.64 -14.36 4.71
N LEU A 75 -2.23 -13.75 3.62
CA LEU A 75 -1.10 -14.19 2.80
C LEU A 75 0.25 -13.94 3.47
N LYS A 76 0.24 -13.31 4.66
CA LYS A 76 1.46 -12.95 5.43
C LYS A 76 2.39 -12.02 4.65
N ILE A 77 1.82 -11.13 3.81
CA ILE A 77 2.58 -10.03 3.20
C ILE A 77 3.09 -9.12 4.32
N PRO A 78 4.40 -8.85 4.42
CA PRO A 78 4.93 -8.10 5.56
C PRO A 78 4.52 -6.63 5.60
N ALA A 79 4.34 -5.99 4.42
CA ALA A 79 3.98 -4.58 4.34
C ALA A 79 2.94 -4.31 3.24
N LEU A 80 2.00 -3.40 3.53
CA LEU A 80 1.01 -2.89 2.59
C LEU A 80 0.92 -1.37 2.75
N THR A 81 1.07 -0.62 1.65
CA THR A 81 0.86 0.84 1.66
C THR A 81 -0.33 1.22 0.78
N LEU A 82 -1.30 1.93 1.36
CA LEU A 82 -2.50 2.41 0.67
C LEU A 82 -2.45 3.93 0.47
N TYR A 83 -2.63 4.41 -0.77
CA TYR A 83 -2.70 5.83 -1.09
C TYR A 83 -4.11 6.37 -0.84
N ALA A 84 -4.41 6.78 0.40
CA ALA A 84 -5.76 7.14 0.81
C ALA A 84 -6.10 8.63 0.56
N PHE A 85 -5.14 9.55 0.78
CA PHE A 85 -5.36 10.98 0.57
C PHE A 85 -4.06 11.69 0.18
N SER A 86 -3.99 12.18 -1.07
CA SER A 86 -2.84 12.93 -1.56
C SER A 86 -2.91 14.41 -1.21
N MET A 87 -1.77 15.12 -1.22
CA MET A 87 -1.72 16.57 -1.04
C MET A 87 -2.52 17.30 -2.13
N GLU A 88 -2.55 16.78 -3.35
CA GLU A 88 -3.31 17.34 -4.46
C GLU A 88 -4.83 17.26 -4.24
N ASN A 89 -5.30 16.35 -3.38
CA ASN A 89 -6.73 16.18 -3.09
C ASN A 89 -7.33 17.37 -2.32
N TRP A 90 -6.52 18.22 -1.70
CA TRP A 90 -6.99 19.47 -1.09
C TRP A 90 -7.58 20.47 -2.11
N ARG A 91 -7.30 20.28 -3.41
CA ARG A 91 -7.91 21.08 -4.49
C ARG A 91 -9.33 20.65 -4.84
N ARG A 92 -9.83 19.58 -4.24
CA ARG A 92 -11.20 19.11 -4.45
C ARG A 92 -12.22 20.05 -3.78
N PRO A 93 -13.50 19.99 -4.20
CA PRO A 93 -14.55 20.74 -3.52
C PRO A 93 -14.56 20.45 -2.02
N LYS A 94 -14.76 21.51 -1.19
CA LYS A 94 -14.72 21.40 0.28
C LYS A 94 -15.67 20.33 0.81
N ALA A 95 -16.88 20.21 0.24
CA ALA A 95 -17.85 19.18 0.66
C ALA A 95 -17.33 17.74 0.47
N GLU A 96 -16.56 17.48 -0.62
CA GLU A 96 -15.93 16.17 -0.85
C GLU A 96 -14.81 15.94 0.18
N ILE A 97 -13.98 16.94 0.45
CA ILE A 97 -12.91 16.84 1.46
C ILE A 97 -13.49 16.56 2.85
N ASP A 98 -14.48 17.33 3.27
CA ASP A 98 -15.13 17.16 4.57
C ASP A 98 -15.77 15.77 4.69
N PHE A 99 -16.32 15.24 3.59
CA PHE A 99 -16.84 13.88 3.56
C PHE A 99 -15.71 12.85 3.70
N LEU A 100 -14.61 12.99 2.97
CA LEU A 100 -13.48 12.07 3.04
C LEU A 100 -12.86 12.04 4.45
N MET A 101 -12.75 13.18 5.11
CA MET A 101 -12.25 13.26 6.48
C MET A 101 -13.21 12.56 7.47
N ARG A 102 -14.53 12.72 7.31
CA ARG A 102 -15.51 11.96 8.11
C ARG A 102 -15.44 10.46 7.85
N LEU A 103 -15.35 10.05 6.57
CA LEU A 103 -15.25 8.65 6.19
C LEU A 103 -13.98 7.99 6.74
N LEU A 104 -12.85 8.68 6.73
CA LEU A 104 -11.60 8.21 7.32
C LEU A 104 -11.76 7.96 8.82
N ARG A 105 -12.37 8.90 9.55
CA ARG A 105 -12.63 8.76 10.98
C ARG A 105 -13.55 7.58 11.29
N GLU A 106 -14.65 7.45 10.53
CA GLU A 106 -15.58 6.33 10.64
C GLU A 106 -14.87 5.00 10.43
N TYR A 107 -14.04 4.92 9.38
CA TYR A 107 -13.26 3.72 9.06
C TYR A 107 -12.27 3.36 10.16
N LEU A 108 -11.45 4.32 10.60
CA LEU A 108 -10.48 4.09 11.67
C LEU A 108 -11.15 3.53 12.94
N ARG A 109 -12.28 4.12 13.35
CA ARG A 109 -13.00 3.66 14.56
C ARG A 109 -13.61 2.27 14.39
N LYS A 110 -14.17 1.98 13.22
CA LYS A 110 -14.87 0.73 12.95
C LYS A 110 -13.91 -0.44 12.72
N GLU A 111 -12.83 -0.19 11.98
CA GLU A 111 -11.90 -1.26 11.56
C GLU A 111 -10.76 -1.48 12.56
N LEU A 112 -10.47 -0.54 13.45
CA LEU A 112 -9.39 -0.66 14.43
C LEU A 112 -9.45 -1.96 15.26
N PRO A 113 -10.61 -2.42 15.78
CA PRO A 113 -10.67 -3.70 16.47
C PRO A 113 -10.34 -4.89 15.57
N VAL A 114 -10.65 -4.81 14.27
CA VAL A 114 -10.34 -5.87 13.30
C VAL A 114 -8.85 -5.85 12.98
N ILE A 115 -8.28 -4.67 12.73
CA ILE A 115 -6.85 -4.46 12.49
C ILE A 115 -6.03 -5.02 13.68
N HIS A 116 -6.42 -4.68 14.91
CA HIS A 116 -5.74 -5.16 16.12
C HIS A 116 -5.83 -6.69 16.28
N ARG A 117 -7.03 -7.27 16.11
CA ARG A 117 -7.22 -8.74 16.21
C ARG A 117 -6.44 -9.52 15.15
N ASN A 118 -6.22 -8.94 13.98
CA ASN A 118 -5.40 -9.54 12.92
C ASN A 118 -3.90 -9.27 13.09
N ASN A 119 -3.49 -8.74 14.24
CA ASN A 119 -2.09 -8.42 14.55
C ASN A 119 -1.44 -7.48 13.51
N ILE A 120 -2.23 -6.54 12.94
CA ILE A 120 -1.74 -5.58 11.96
C ILE A 120 -1.28 -4.32 12.69
N ARG A 121 -0.06 -3.87 12.41
CA ARG A 121 0.48 -2.61 12.90
C ARG A 121 0.13 -1.49 11.93
N LEU A 122 -0.66 -0.52 12.39
CA LEU A 122 -1.02 0.65 11.59
C LEU A 122 0.07 1.73 11.67
N LEU A 123 0.47 2.21 10.50
CA LEU A 123 1.37 3.34 10.32
C LEU A 123 0.66 4.38 9.46
N VAL A 124 0.95 5.66 9.69
CA VAL A 124 0.48 6.75 8.82
C VAL A 124 1.70 7.48 8.28
N ILE A 125 1.78 7.61 6.97
CA ILE A 125 2.84 8.33 6.25
C ILE A 125 2.29 9.59 5.59
N GLY A 126 3.10 10.63 5.49
CA GLY A 126 2.73 11.94 4.96
C GLY A 126 2.79 13.04 6.03
N ARG A 127 1.87 14.01 5.96
CA ARG A 127 1.79 15.14 6.91
C ARG A 127 0.48 15.11 7.71
N PRO A 128 0.30 14.12 8.61
CA PRO A 128 -0.94 13.97 9.39
C PRO A 128 -1.17 15.12 10.37
N ASP A 129 -0.11 15.83 10.78
CA ASP A 129 -0.16 17.03 11.61
C ASP A 129 -0.98 18.16 11.00
N GLN A 130 -1.06 18.24 9.67
CA GLN A 130 -1.84 19.23 8.92
C GLN A 130 -3.30 18.82 8.69
N LEU A 131 -3.70 17.64 9.13
CA LEU A 131 -5.09 17.18 9.08
C LEU A 131 -5.95 17.88 10.15
N PRO A 132 -7.29 17.96 9.98
CA PRO A 132 -8.17 18.47 11.01
C PRO A 132 -7.94 17.78 12.36
N ALA A 133 -7.96 18.54 13.45
CA ALA A 133 -7.59 18.05 14.79
C ALA A 133 -8.29 16.75 15.20
N ALA A 134 -9.59 16.62 14.88
CA ALA A 134 -10.35 15.41 15.18
C ALA A 134 -9.89 14.18 14.38
N VAL A 135 -9.43 14.36 13.13
CA VAL A 135 -8.87 13.27 12.31
C VAL A 135 -7.51 12.87 12.87
N ARG A 136 -6.67 13.85 13.19
CA ARG A 136 -5.33 13.62 13.78
C ARG A 136 -5.45 12.82 15.09
N ALA A 137 -6.38 13.19 15.98
CA ALA A 137 -6.60 12.47 17.23
C ALA A 137 -7.00 10.99 17.00
N ASP A 138 -7.90 10.72 16.03
CA ASP A 138 -8.30 9.36 15.69
C ASP A 138 -7.13 8.55 15.07
N VAL A 139 -6.28 9.19 14.24
CA VAL A 139 -5.06 8.59 13.65
C VAL A 139 -4.06 8.22 14.74
N VAL A 140 -3.72 9.16 15.63
CA VAL A 140 -2.75 8.90 16.72
C VAL A 140 -3.22 7.76 17.60
N ARG A 141 -4.48 7.77 18.02
CA ARG A 141 -5.06 6.68 18.82
C ARG A 141 -4.96 5.34 18.12
N ALA A 142 -5.26 5.29 16.81
CA ALA A 142 -5.23 4.04 16.07
C ALA A 142 -3.81 3.49 15.92
N MET A 143 -2.81 4.36 15.72
CA MET A 143 -1.40 3.97 15.70
C MET A 143 -0.93 3.45 17.06
N GLU A 144 -1.27 4.16 18.16
CA GLU A 144 -0.92 3.76 19.53
C GLU A 144 -1.50 2.39 19.90
N GLN A 145 -2.79 2.16 19.59
CA GLN A 145 -3.46 0.90 19.91
C GLN A 145 -2.93 -0.30 19.13
N THR A 146 -2.23 -0.08 18.03
CA THR A 146 -1.64 -1.13 17.21
C THR A 146 -0.11 -1.17 17.26
N ALA A 147 0.53 -0.34 18.08
CA ALA A 147 1.98 -0.18 18.14
C ALA A 147 2.74 -1.48 18.45
N GLU A 148 2.16 -2.32 19.31
CA GLU A 148 2.76 -3.59 19.73
C GLU A 148 2.42 -4.77 18.79
N ASN A 149 1.60 -4.54 17.75
CA ASN A 149 1.31 -5.58 16.78
C ASN A 149 2.56 -5.90 15.94
N SER A 150 2.84 -7.18 15.77
CA SER A 150 4.06 -7.71 15.15
C SER A 150 3.82 -8.32 13.75
N GLY A 151 2.58 -8.35 13.28
CA GLY A 151 2.22 -8.89 11.97
C GLY A 151 2.45 -7.91 10.84
N MET A 152 1.54 -7.88 9.85
CA MET A 152 1.66 -6.99 8.69
C MET A 152 1.71 -5.50 9.11
N LYS A 153 2.64 -4.75 8.54
CA LYS A 153 2.68 -3.28 8.65
C LYS A 153 1.76 -2.69 7.58
N LEU A 154 0.68 -2.03 8.01
CA LEU A 154 -0.25 -1.31 7.14
C LEU A 154 0.08 0.18 7.19
N ALA A 155 0.70 0.71 6.14
CA ALA A 155 0.94 2.13 5.98
C ALA A 155 -0.20 2.80 5.21
N VAL A 156 -0.80 3.84 5.78
CA VAL A 156 -1.84 4.64 5.12
C VAL A 156 -1.27 6.01 4.81
N ALA A 157 -1.15 6.33 3.51
CA ALA A 157 -0.64 7.60 3.05
C ALA A 157 -1.75 8.67 3.13
N LEU A 158 -1.59 9.61 4.07
CA LEU A 158 -2.53 10.69 4.37
C LEU A 158 -1.85 12.05 4.23
N ASN A 159 -2.46 12.94 3.46
CA ASN A 159 -1.86 14.23 3.12
C ASN A 159 -0.43 14.03 2.62
N TYR A 160 -0.28 13.04 1.73
CA TYR A 160 1.00 12.55 1.27
C TYR A 160 1.31 13.04 -0.15
N GLY A 161 2.59 13.28 -0.40
CA GLY A 161 3.15 13.50 -1.73
C GLY A 161 4.65 13.21 -1.70
N GLY A 162 5.15 12.38 -2.62
CA GLY A 162 6.54 11.92 -2.64
C GLY A 162 7.56 13.05 -2.77
N ARG A 163 7.25 14.12 -3.52
CA ARG A 163 8.10 15.31 -3.57
C ARG A 163 8.19 16.01 -2.22
N ALA A 164 7.07 16.13 -1.50
CA ALA A 164 7.05 16.72 -0.16
C ALA A 164 7.78 15.84 0.86
N GLU A 165 7.64 14.52 0.77
CA GLU A 165 8.40 13.57 1.59
C GLU A 165 9.90 13.74 1.44
N LEU A 166 10.41 13.83 0.19
CA LEU A 166 11.83 14.07 -0.08
C LEU A 166 12.31 15.39 0.50
N VAL A 167 11.54 16.47 0.36
CA VAL A 167 11.86 17.76 0.95
C VAL A 167 11.91 17.69 2.49
N ASP A 168 10.94 17.00 3.10
CA ASP A 168 10.90 16.83 4.56
C ASP A 168 12.06 15.95 5.07
N ALA A 169 12.41 14.90 4.35
CA ALA A 169 13.57 14.06 4.67
C ALA A 169 14.86 14.89 4.61
N PHE A 170 15.03 15.68 3.55
CA PHE A 170 16.19 16.55 3.40
C PHE A 170 16.31 17.57 4.54
N ASN A 171 15.22 18.24 4.92
CA ASN A 171 15.21 19.18 6.03
C ASN A 171 15.56 18.50 7.36
N ARG A 172 15.04 17.30 7.64
CA ARG A 172 15.41 16.53 8.84
C ARG A 172 16.90 16.17 8.87
N ILE A 173 17.49 15.83 7.73
CA ILE A 173 18.93 15.57 7.61
C ILE A 173 19.71 16.84 7.89
N LEU A 174 19.33 17.98 7.30
CA LEU A 174 19.97 19.28 7.55
C LEU A 174 19.89 19.68 9.03
N ASP A 175 18.76 19.51 9.68
CA ASP A 175 18.59 19.81 11.10
C ASP A 175 19.49 18.92 11.97
N ARG A 176 19.63 17.64 11.63
CA ARG A 176 20.56 16.74 12.34
C ARG A 176 22.01 17.18 12.16
N VAL A 177 22.42 17.55 10.94
CA VAL A 177 23.78 18.03 10.67
C VAL A 177 24.08 19.29 11.48
N ARG A 178 23.13 20.23 11.52
CA ARG A 178 23.28 21.50 12.29
C ARG A 178 23.37 21.26 13.79
N ASN A 179 22.53 20.39 14.33
CA ASN A 179 22.42 20.15 15.77
C ASN A 179 23.55 19.28 16.34
N ASN A 180 24.09 18.35 15.54
CA ASN A 180 25.09 17.38 15.99
C ASN A 180 26.54 17.76 15.59
N GLY A 181 26.76 18.93 14.97
CA GLY A 181 28.10 19.37 14.55
C GLY A 181 28.74 18.47 13.48
N LEU A 182 27.94 17.72 12.72
CA LEU A 182 28.41 16.80 11.67
C LEU A 182 28.79 17.60 10.40
N ALA A 183 29.73 18.48 10.49
CA ALA A 183 30.16 19.33 9.36
C ALA A 183 30.63 18.52 8.12
N ASN A 184 31.01 17.26 8.30
CA ASN A 184 31.51 16.37 7.24
C ASN A 184 30.59 15.17 6.95
N ALA A 185 29.32 15.21 7.37
CA ALA A 185 28.38 14.10 7.10
C ALA A 185 28.13 13.99 5.60
N ARG A 186 28.49 12.86 5.01
CA ARG A 186 28.10 12.51 3.65
C ARG A 186 26.72 11.89 3.67
N VAL A 187 25.83 12.40 2.83
CA VAL A 187 24.49 11.83 2.63
C VAL A 187 24.56 10.83 1.48
N ASP A 188 24.11 9.61 1.73
CA ASP A 188 23.97 8.53 0.74
C ASP A 188 22.50 8.07 0.65
N GLU A 189 22.21 7.07 -0.20
CA GLU A 189 20.86 6.55 -0.43
C GLU A 189 20.26 5.94 0.85
N GLU A 190 21.08 5.25 1.64
CA GLU A 190 20.65 4.67 2.91
C GLU A 190 20.27 5.75 3.92
N THR A 191 21.07 6.81 4.03
CA THR A 191 20.77 7.97 4.86
C THR A 191 19.44 8.57 4.44
N ILE A 192 19.19 8.82 3.15
CA ILE A 192 17.91 9.36 2.69
C ILE A 192 16.76 8.43 3.11
N SER A 193 16.88 7.13 2.84
CA SER A 193 15.85 6.13 3.15
C SER A 193 15.48 6.10 4.64
N GLN A 194 16.45 6.32 5.54
CA GLN A 194 16.22 6.41 7.00
C GLN A 194 15.43 7.64 7.44
N TYR A 195 15.37 8.69 6.62
CA TYR A 195 14.62 9.92 6.90
C TYR A 195 13.30 10.04 6.15
N LEU A 196 13.00 9.11 5.25
CA LEU A 196 11.69 9.05 4.60
C LEU A 196 10.59 8.69 5.61
N TYR A 197 9.34 8.97 5.26
CA TYR A 197 8.20 8.58 6.09
C TYR A 197 8.05 7.05 6.20
N THR A 198 8.61 6.31 5.24
CA THR A 198 8.59 4.86 5.15
C THR A 198 9.78 4.19 5.85
N ALA A 199 10.59 4.94 6.60
CA ALA A 199 11.72 4.38 7.33
C ALA A 199 11.31 3.14 8.16
N GLY A 200 12.06 2.04 8.00
CA GLY A 200 11.75 0.76 8.65
C GLY A 200 10.69 -0.10 7.95
N LEU A 201 10.21 0.32 6.78
CA LEU A 201 9.49 -0.52 5.83
C LEU A 201 10.44 -0.96 4.71
N PRO A 202 10.31 -2.18 4.14
CA PRO A 202 10.98 -2.49 2.88
C PRO A 202 10.41 -1.61 1.76
N ASP A 203 11.17 -1.39 0.71
CA ASP A 203 10.64 -0.75 -0.50
C ASP A 203 9.58 -1.63 -1.15
N PRO A 204 8.57 -1.03 -1.85
CA PRO A 204 7.56 -1.81 -2.55
C PRO A 204 8.14 -2.68 -3.65
N ASP A 205 7.81 -3.98 -3.64
CA ASP A 205 8.09 -4.89 -4.73
C ASP A 205 7.06 -4.77 -5.84
N LEU A 206 5.80 -4.47 -5.47
CA LEU A 206 4.67 -4.38 -6.37
C LEU A 206 3.88 -3.10 -6.10
N LEU A 207 3.72 -2.28 -7.14
CA LEU A 207 2.80 -1.16 -7.18
C LEU A 207 1.56 -1.53 -7.99
N ILE A 208 0.40 -1.56 -7.36
CA ILE A 208 -0.89 -1.78 -8.03
C ILE A 208 -1.58 -0.43 -8.24
N ARG A 209 -2.03 -0.17 -9.48
CA ARG A 209 -2.91 0.96 -9.76
C ARG A 209 -4.17 0.52 -10.48
N THR A 210 -5.32 0.88 -9.92
CA THR A 210 -6.64 0.62 -10.51
C THR A 210 -7.05 1.73 -11.48
N SER A 211 -8.02 1.44 -12.35
CA SER A 211 -8.68 2.35 -13.29
C SER A 211 -7.91 2.74 -14.55
N GLY A 212 -6.92 1.93 -14.99
CA GLY A 212 -6.28 2.06 -16.30
C GLY A 212 -5.24 3.18 -16.44
N GLU A 213 -4.96 3.94 -15.36
CA GLU A 213 -4.08 5.09 -15.44
C GLU A 213 -2.60 4.71 -15.23
N MET A 214 -1.74 5.00 -16.21
CA MET A 214 -0.32 4.62 -16.21
C MET A 214 0.59 5.76 -15.69
N ARG A 215 0.34 6.25 -14.49
CA ARG A 215 1.17 7.25 -13.80
C ARG A 215 1.24 6.97 -12.31
N VAL A 216 2.31 7.39 -11.64
CA VAL A 216 2.51 7.16 -10.20
C VAL A 216 1.93 8.27 -9.31
N SER A 217 1.48 9.36 -9.88
CA SER A 217 0.76 10.47 -9.21
C SER A 217 1.43 10.94 -7.91
N ASN A 218 2.74 11.17 -7.95
CA ASN A 218 3.52 11.64 -6.80
C ASN A 218 3.49 10.68 -5.59
N PHE A 219 3.32 9.38 -5.85
CA PHE A 219 3.27 8.35 -4.81
C PHE A 219 4.59 7.59 -4.70
N LEU A 220 5.17 7.53 -3.51
CA LEU A 220 6.36 6.76 -3.13
C LEU A 220 7.53 6.88 -4.13
N LEU A 221 7.83 8.11 -4.61
CA LEU A 221 8.76 8.35 -5.74
C LEU A 221 10.16 7.75 -5.55
N TRP A 222 10.67 7.74 -4.33
CA TRP A 222 11.95 7.14 -4.01
C TRP A 222 11.83 5.62 -3.94
N GLN A 223 10.85 5.14 -3.22
CA GLN A 223 10.70 3.75 -2.82
C GLN A 223 10.29 2.82 -3.98
N ILE A 224 9.59 3.34 -4.99
CA ILE A 224 9.12 2.52 -6.14
C ILE A 224 10.14 2.43 -7.28
N ALA A 225 11.38 2.88 -7.07
CA ALA A 225 12.40 2.90 -8.13
C ALA A 225 12.61 1.54 -8.82
N TYR A 226 12.43 0.45 -8.10
CA TYR A 226 12.56 -0.93 -8.60
C TYR A 226 11.28 -1.76 -8.44
N ALA A 227 10.15 -1.12 -8.17
CA ALA A 227 8.87 -1.81 -8.03
C ALA A 227 8.34 -2.29 -9.39
N GLU A 228 7.81 -3.50 -9.44
CA GLU A 228 6.99 -3.95 -10.56
C GLU A 228 5.65 -3.21 -10.54
N ILE A 229 5.20 -2.74 -11.71
CA ILE A 229 3.95 -1.97 -11.81
C ILE A 229 2.87 -2.85 -12.45
N TYR A 230 1.76 -3.01 -11.76
CA TYR A 230 0.56 -3.67 -12.25
C TYR A 230 -0.57 -2.65 -12.38
N VAL A 231 -1.06 -2.44 -13.61
CA VAL A 231 -2.19 -1.53 -13.90
C VAL A 231 -3.38 -2.36 -14.35
N THR A 232 -4.55 -2.10 -13.78
CA THR A 232 -5.80 -2.75 -14.16
C THR A 232 -6.88 -1.71 -14.50
N GLU A 233 -7.73 -2.03 -15.50
CA GLU A 233 -8.90 -1.23 -15.89
C GLU A 233 -10.00 -1.25 -14.82
N THR A 234 -9.95 -2.21 -13.90
CA THR A 234 -10.92 -2.31 -12.80
C THR A 234 -10.90 -1.05 -11.95
N LEU A 235 -12.08 -0.49 -11.70
CA LEU A 235 -12.23 0.65 -10.79
C LEU A 235 -12.11 0.18 -9.34
N TRP A 236 -11.50 0.99 -8.47
CA TRP A 236 -11.21 0.58 -7.09
C TRP A 236 -12.37 -0.06 -6.32
N PRO A 237 -13.63 0.46 -6.37
CA PRO A 237 -14.74 -0.20 -5.66
C PRO A 237 -15.09 -1.61 -6.15
N ASP A 238 -14.70 -1.95 -7.38
CA ASP A 238 -14.91 -3.28 -7.96
C ASP A 238 -13.65 -4.16 -7.88
N PHE A 239 -12.57 -3.69 -7.25
CA PHE A 239 -11.33 -4.45 -7.05
C PHE A 239 -11.51 -5.48 -5.94
N THR A 240 -11.61 -6.74 -6.34
CA THR A 240 -11.90 -7.88 -5.47
C THR A 240 -10.64 -8.63 -5.06
N ARG A 241 -10.82 -9.68 -4.27
CA ARG A 241 -9.76 -10.62 -3.90
C ARG A 241 -9.19 -11.35 -5.11
N ALA A 242 -10.03 -11.75 -6.06
CA ALA A 242 -9.61 -12.41 -7.30
C ALA A 242 -8.61 -11.51 -8.07
N GLN A 243 -8.92 -10.22 -8.24
CA GLN A 243 -8.02 -9.29 -8.91
C GLN A 243 -6.70 -9.05 -8.17
N LEU A 244 -6.71 -9.09 -6.84
CA LEU A 244 -5.46 -9.07 -6.09
C LEU A 244 -4.61 -10.33 -6.36
N TYR A 245 -5.24 -11.51 -6.43
CA TYR A 245 -4.53 -12.74 -6.79
C TYR A 245 -3.98 -12.71 -8.22
N GLU A 246 -4.74 -12.16 -9.19
CA GLU A 246 -4.26 -11.95 -10.56
C GLU A 246 -3.02 -11.05 -10.58
N ALA A 247 -3.03 -9.94 -9.84
CA ALA A 247 -1.88 -9.05 -9.73
C ALA A 247 -0.66 -9.76 -9.11
N LEU A 248 -0.87 -10.61 -8.11
CA LEU A 248 0.20 -11.41 -7.49
C LEU A 248 0.73 -12.49 -8.44
N LEU A 249 -0.13 -13.15 -9.21
CA LEU A 249 0.29 -14.13 -10.22
C LEU A 249 1.05 -13.47 -11.37
N ASP A 250 0.64 -12.26 -11.79
CA ASP A 250 1.39 -11.48 -12.78
C ASP A 250 2.78 -11.12 -12.24
N PHE A 251 2.87 -10.63 -11.01
CA PHE A 251 4.14 -10.34 -10.33
C PHE A 251 5.06 -11.59 -10.30
N GLN A 252 4.52 -12.77 -9.99
CA GLN A 252 5.28 -14.01 -9.90
C GLN A 252 5.82 -14.50 -11.27
N LYS A 253 5.22 -14.06 -12.37
CA LYS A 253 5.72 -14.40 -13.73
C LYS A 253 6.92 -13.56 -14.13
N ARG A 254 7.15 -12.43 -13.47
CA ARG A 254 8.22 -11.50 -13.83
C ARG A 254 9.55 -11.90 -13.21
N GLU A 255 10.64 -11.69 -13.95
CA GLU A 255 12.02 -11.87 -13.48
C GLU A 255 12.58 -10.50 -13.08
N ARG A 256 12.85 -10.32 -11.79
CA ARG A 256 13.47 -9.07 -11.27
C ARG A 256 14.98 -9.16 -11.48
N ARG A 257 15.53 -8.35 -12.38
CA ARG A 257 16.94 -8.43 -12.80
C ARG A 257 17.86 -7.43 -12.10
N TYR A 258 17.33 -6.38 -11.48
CA TYR A 258 18.13 -5.32 -10.81
C TYR A 258 19.37 -4.87 -11.58
N GLY A 259 19.30 -4.82 -12.93
CA GLY A 259 20.43 -4.51 -13.81
C GLY A 259 21.36 -5.69 -14.13
N GLY A 260 21.14 -6.89 -13.58
CA GLY A 260 21.92 -8.10 -13.89
C GLY A 260 21.46 -8.79 -15.17
N LEU A 261 22.36 -9.58 -15.78
CA LEU A 261 22.02 -10.48 -16.89
C LEU A 261 21.28 -11.71 -16.35
N ALA A 262 20.31 -12.23 -17.12
CA ALA A 262 19.69 -13.52 -16.79
C ALA A 262 20.76 -14.62 -16.80
N GLU A 263 20.85 -15.44 -15.73
CA GLU A 263 21.63 -16.67 -15.78
C GLU A 263 21.05 -17.56 -16.86
N THR A 264 21.78 -17.73 -17.95
CA THR A 264 21.44 -18.68 -19.00
C THR A 264 21.54 -20.08 -18.38
N ARG A 265 20.41 -20.67 -17.94
CA ARG A 265 20.38 -22.10 -17.62
C ARG A 265 20.70 -22.85 -18.89
N GLN A 266 21.98 -23.18 -19.08
CA GLN A 266 22.37 -24.17 -20.07
C GLN A 266 21.63 -25.46 -19.75
N ARG A 267 20.68 -25.84 -20.61
CA ARG A 267 20.16 -27.20 -20.63
C ARG A 267 21.36 -28.09 -21.05
N VAL A 268 21.99 -28.69 -20.07
CA VAL A 268 22.87 -29.84 -20.34
C VAL A 268 21.91 -30.97 -20.75
N THR A 269 21.80 -31.15 -22.06
CA THR A 269 21.23 -32.36 -22.66
C THR A 269 22.30 -33.43 -22.53
N VAL A 270 22.07 -34.40 -21.66
CA VAL A 270 22.78 -35.67 -21.63
C VAL A 270 21.91 -36.72 -22.32
#